data_aec55e66e78a2430cfff744e2bc9248f
#
_entry.id   aec55e66e78a2430cfff744e2bc9248f
#
_cell.length_a   1.000
_cell.length_b   1.000
_cell.length_c   1.000
_cell.angle_alpha   90.00
_cell.angle_beta   90.00
_cell.angle_gamma   90.00
#
_symmetry.space_group_name_H-M   'P 1'
#
loop_
_entity.id
_entity.type
_entity.pdbx_description
1 polymer ?
#
loop_
_entity_poly.entity_id
_entity_poly.type
_entity_poly.pdbx_seq_one_letter_code
_entity_poly.pdbx_strand_id
1 'polypeptide(L)'
;MNLEEIYPITLQYQPFRDEDWRVVEEESHYVHRMLDGVLSNWPKNLLKEWLYRHPDCMEDYAFLNLERLKFTLETWPLERVPGSEAFKDESFCDNFENIEERAEDNNDWLARYMLKEGTWNTPIVLLENQDRYNLSTQVQLKQPYHLLEGHRRLSFLNGLRRLNKARPHHQVWLAKIHT
;
A
#
# COMPACT_ATOMS: atom_id res chain seq x y z
N MET A 1 -7.25 20.64 -9.69
CA MET A 1 -5.84 20.26 -9.85
C MET A 1 -5.64 19.90 -11.31
N ASN A 2 -4.68 20.52 -12.01
CA ASN A 2 -4.41 20.21 -13.41
C ASN A 2 -3.55 18.93 -13.45
N LEU A 3 -4.01 17.88 -14.10
CA LEU A 3 -3.29 16.61 -14.22
C LEU A 3 -1.90 16.77 -14.86
N GLU A 4 -1.74 17.78 -15.74
CA GLU A 4 -0.45 18.12 -16.36
C GLU A 4 0.58 18.67 -15.36
N GLU A 5 0.15 19.26 -14.26
CA GLU A 5 1.05 19.75 -13.20
C GLU A 5 1.50 18.64 -12.24
N ILE A 6 0.72 17.56 -12.12
CA ILE A 6 1.00 16.44 -11.23
C ILE A 6 1.89 15.39 -11.91
N TYR A 7 1.66 15.12 -13.19
CA TYR A 7 2.35 14.10 -13.96
C TYR A 7 3.89 14.21 -13.92
N PRO A 8 4.50 15.39 -14.10
CA PRO A 8 5.95 15.56 -13.99
C PRO A 8 6.50 15.25 -12.60
N ILE A 9 5.72 15.53 -11.54
CA ILE A 9 6.15 15.32 -10.16
C ILE A 9 6.15 13.83 -9.81
N THR A 10 5.19 13.06 -10.31
CA THR A 10 5.13 11.62 -10.06
C THR A 10 6.16 10.84 -10.85
N LEU A 11 6.53 11.27 -12.03
CA LEU A 11 7.55 10.62 -12.86
C LEU A 11 8.90 10.50 -12.17
N GLN A 12 9.28 11.47 -11.33
CA GLN A 12 10.55 11.42 -10.59
C GLN A 12 10.63 10.24 -9.60
N TYR A 13 9.48 9.75 -9.13
CA TYR A 13 9.42 8.62 -8.18
C TYR A 13 9.30 7.27 -8.88
N GLN A 14 9.02 7.26 -10.18
CA GLN A 14 8.87 6.02 -10.94
C GLN A 14 10.23 5.41 -11.32
N PRO A 15 10.31 4.10 -11.46
CA PRO A 15 11.46 3.48 -12.09
C PRO A 15 11.55 3.87 -13.57
N PHE A 16 12.76 3.90 -14.14
CA PHE A 16 12.95 4.19 -15.55
C PHE A 16 12.29 3.13 -16.42
N ARG A 17 11.67 3.61 -17.52
CA ARG A 17 10.94 2.78 -18.50
C ARG A 17 11.51 3.00 -19.90
N ASP A 18 11.38 1.98 -20.75
CA ASP A 18 11.65 2.09 -22.18
C ASP A 18 10.48 2.72 -22.96
N GLU A 19 10.63 2.77 -24.29
CA GLU A 19 9.60 3.30 -25.20
C GLU A 19 8.30 2.48 -25.18
N ASP A 20 8.36 1.21 -24.78
CA ASP A 20 7.21 0.32 -24.60
C ASP A 20 6.61 0.37 -23.19
N TRP A 21 7.02 1.33 -22.36
CA TRP A 21 6.60 1.50 -20.95
C TRP A 21 6.99 0.35 -20.00
N ARG A 22 7.96 -0.49 -20.39
CA ARG A 22 8.48 -1.54 -19.53
C ARG A 22 9.53 -0.97 -18.57
N VAL A 23 9.48 -1.41 -17.31
CA VAL A 23 10.51 -1.04 -16.34
C VAL A 23 11.85 -1.66 -16.76
N VAL A 24 12.85 -0.81 -16.98
CA VAL A 24 14.22 -1.20 -17.35
C VAL A 24 15.24 -0.91 -16.26
N GLU A 25 14.86 -0.14 -15.25
CA GLU A 25 15.73 0.14 -14.10
C GLU A 25 15.76 -1.05 -13.14
N GLU A 26 16.94 -1.52 -12.77
CA GLU A 26 17.10 -2.56 -11.76
C GLU A 26 16.61 -2.11 -10.38
N GLU A 27 15.92 -2.99 -9.64
CA GLU A 27 15.34 -2.69 -8.31
C GLU A 27 16.38 -2.07 -7.36
N SER A 28 17.58 -2.61 -7.33
CA SER A 28 18.66 -2.11 -6.47
C SER A 28 19.11 -0.70 -6.83
N HIS A 29 19.18 -0.39 -8.13
CA HIS A 29 19.54 0.93 -8.63
C HIS A 29 18.41 1.96 -8.31
N TYR A 30 17.17 1.60 -8.58
CA TYR A 30 16.01 2.41 -8.23
C TYR A 30 16.00 2.80 -6.75
N VAL A 31 16.15 1.80 -5.87
CA VAL A 31 16.15 2.03 -4.42
C VAL A 31 17.28 2.96 -3.99
N HIS A 32 18.47 2.77 -4.55
CA HIS A 32 19.62 3.64 -4.25
C HIS A 32 19.36 5.08 -4.69
N ARG A 33 18.89 5.27 -5.91
CA ARG A 33 18.52 6.59 -6.46
C ARG A 33 17.47 7.31 -5.62
N MET A 34 16.45 6.59 -5.13
CA MET A 34 15.41 7.18 -4.28
C MET A 34 15.95 7.58 -2.90
N LEU A 35 16.77 6.74 -2.29
CA LEU A 35 17.33 7.00 -0.96
C LEU A 35 18.41 8.09 -0.98
N ASP A 36 19.20 8.18 -2.03
CA ASP A 36 20.20 9.24 -2.19
C ASP A 36 19.59 10.59 -2.62
N GLY A 37 18.32 10.55 -3.05
CA GLY A 37 17.61 11.70 -3.56
C GLY A 37 16.39 12.10 -2.73
N VAL A 38 15.25 12.14 -3.40
CA VAL A 38 14.00 12.74 -2.91
C VAL A 38 13.29 11.98 -1.79
N LEU A 39 13.55 10.68 -1.64
CA LEU A 39 12.90 9.83 -0.64
C LEU A 39 13.90 9.25 0.38
N SER A 40 14.90 10.03 0.75
CA SER A 40 15.99 9.63 1.66
C SER A 40 15.52 9.15 3.05
N ASN A 41 14.31 9.54 3.46
CA ASN A 41 13.70 9.17 4.74
C ASN A 41 12.77 7.94 4.65
N TRP A 42 12.63 7.34 3.45
CA TRP A 42 11.73 6.20 3.27
C TRP A 42 12.38 4.88 3.68
N PRO A 43 11.60 3.95 4.27
CA PRO A 43 12.06 2.59 4.49
C PRO A 43 12.35 1.89 3.15
N LYS A 44 13.55 1.30 3.05
CA LYS A 44 13.99 0.58 1.84
C LYS A 44 12.97 -0.45 1.33
N ASN A 45 12.32 -1.15 2.25
CA ASN A 45 11.33 -2.17 1.88
C ASN A 45 10.08 -1.58 1.22
N LEU A 46 9.66 -0.37 1.60
CA LEU A 46 8.52 0.28 0.96
C LEU A 46 8.85 0.76 -0.45
N LEU A 47 10.08 1.21 -0.70
CA LEU A 47 10.52 1.56 -2.05
C LEU A 47 10.46 0.34 -2.98
N LYS A 48 10.86 -0.84 -2.50
CA LYS A 48 10.82 -2.09 -3.25
C LYS A 48 9.40 -2.61 -3.47
N GLU A 49 8.68 -2.84 -2.38
CA GLU A 49 7.43 -3.59 -2.37
C GLU A 49 6.24 -2.74 -2.84
N TRP A 50 6.35 -1.42 -2.76
CA TRP A 50 5.30 -0.51 -3.18
C TRP A 50 5.69 0.26 -4.44
N LEU A 51 6.60 1.24 -4.36
CA LEU A 51 6.81 2.18 -5.46
C LEU A 51 7.47 1.53 -6.69
N TYR A 52 8.40 0.60 -6.49
CA TYR A 52 9.04 -0.09 -7.62
C TYR A 52 8.11 -1.10 -8.29
N ARG A 53 7.37 -1.88 -7.50
CA ARG A 53 6.48 -2.93 -8.04
C ARG A 53 5.16 -2.42 -8.57
N HIS A 54 4.69 -1.28 -8.06
CA HIS A 54 3.40 -0.69 -8.41
C HIS A 54 3.54 0.78 -8.80
N PRO A 55 4.40 1.11 -9.79
CA PRO A 55 4.68 2.50 -10.15
C PRO A 55 3.43 3.23 -10.68
N ASP A 56 2.49 2.51 -11.28
CA ASP A 56 1.26 3.09 -11.83
C ASP A 56 0.28 3.55 -10.73
N CYS A 57 0.39 3.00 -9.52
CA CYS A 57 -0.43 3.43 -8.37
C CYS A 57 0.01 4.78 -7.80
N MET A 58 1.15 5.32 -8.19
CA MET A 58 1.65 6.59 -7.65
C MET A 58 0.79 7.79 -8.05
N GLU A 59 0.13 7.73 -9.20
CA GLU A 59 -0.77 8.80 -9.66
C GLU A 59 -1.91 9.00 -8.68
N ASP A 60 -2.41 7.91 -8.08
CA ASP A 60 -3.48 7.96 -7.08
C ASP A 60 -3.05 8.70 -5.79
N TYR A 61 -1.76 8.83 -5.53
CA TYR A 61 -1.20 9.39 -4.29
C TYR A 61 -0.34 10.64 -4.52
N ALA A 62 -0.27 11.17 -5.75
CA ALA A 62 0.51 12.36 -6.08
C ALA A 62 0.17 13.58 -5.19
N PHE A 63 -1.08 13.65 -4.73
CA PHE A 63 -1.57 14.69 -3.83
C PHE A 63 -0.98 14.63 -2.41
N LEU A 64 -0.40 13.50 -1.99
CA LEU A 64 0.11 13.31 -0.62
C LEU A 64 1.47 13.96 -0.37
N ASN A 65 2.17 14.47 -1.36
CA ASN A 65 3.58 14.86 -1.27
C ASN A 65 4.41 13.77 -0.57
N LEU A 66 4.83 12.77 -1.33
CA LEU A 66 5.50 11.56 -0.81
C LEU A 66 6.74 11.85 0.04
N GLU A 67 7.42 12.97 -0.21
CA GLU A 67 8.61 13.39 0.56
C GLU A 67 8.30 13.76 2.02
N ARG A 68 7.03 14.13 2.30
CA ARG A 68 6.57 14.47 3.65
C ARG A 68 6.03 13.27 4.43
N LEU A 69 5.95 12.10 3.82
CA LEU A 69 5.51 10.92 4.54
C LEU A 69 6.60 10.41 5.47
N LYS A 70 6.25 10.20 6.72
CA LYS A 70 7.08 9.48 7.70
C LYS A 70 6.42 8.16 8.03
N PHE A 71 7.22 7.12 8.11
CA PHE A 71 6.76 5.76 8.34
C PHE A 71 7.27 5.22 9.66
N THR A 72 6.40 4.53 10.38
CA THR A 72 6.74 3.76 11.57
C THR A 72 6.23 2.34 11.40
N LEU A 73 7.10 1.34 11.61
CA LEU A 73 6.67 -0.05 11.63
C LEU A 73 6.14 -0.36 13.02
N GLU A 74 4.86 -0.73 13.09
CA GLU A 74 4.18 -1.06 14.34
C GLU A 74 3.66 -2.50 14.30
N THR A 75 3.52 -3.11 15.48
CA THR A 75 2.80 -4.37 15.65
C THR A 75 1.44 -4.08 16.28
N TRP A 76 0.38 -4.33 15.53
CA TRP A 76 -0.98 -4.05 15.96
C TRP A 76 -1.74 -5.33 16.32
N PRO A 77 -2.54 -5.29 17.38
CA PRO A 77 -3.49 -6.35 17.64
C PRO A 77 -4.55 -6.38 16.52
N LEU A 78 -5.10 -7.57 16.23
CA LEU A 78 -6.01 -7.81 15.10
C LEU A 78 -7.22 -6.86 15.09
N GLU A 79 -7.76 -6.56 16.26
CA GLU A 79 -8.91 -5.66 16.45
C GLU A 79 -8.60 -4.19 16.10
N ARG A 80 -7.32 -3.79 16.11
CA ARG A 80 -6.90 -2.44 15.70
C ARG A 80 -6.70 -2.34 14.18
N VAL A 81 -6.39 -3.44 13.52
CA VAL A 81 -6.23 -3.43 12.05
C VAL A 81 -7.59 -3.15 11.40
N PRO A 82 -7.72 -2.13 10.54
CA PRO A 82 -9.00 -1.81 9.92
C PRO A 82 -9.52 -2.94 9.03
N GLY A 83 -10.79 -2.90 8.70
CA GLY A 83 -11.44 -3.75 7.72
C GLY A 83 -11.57 -3.09 6.35
N SER A 84 -12.73 -3.32 5.69
CA SER A 84 -13.05 -2.75 4.38
C SER A 84 -13.19 -1.23 4.39
N GLU A 85 -13.48 -0.64 5.55
CA GLU A 85 -13.64 0.82 5.71
C GLU A 85 -12.38 1.64 5.40
N ALA A 86 -11.19 1.01 5.40
CA ALA A 86 -9.93 1.68 5.06
C ALA A 86 -9.66 1.76 3.54
N PHE A 87 -10.41 1.02 2.73
CA PHE A 87 -10.24 1.02 1.28
C PHE A 87 -10.83 2.27 0.63
N LYS A 88 -10.13 2.80 -0.39
CA LYS A 88 -10.68 3.85 -1.26
C LYS A 88 -11.99 3.39 -1.91
N ASP A 89 -11.98 2.17 -2.43
CA ASP A 89 -13.13 1.47 -3.00
C ASP A 89 -13.34 0.14 -2.26
N GLU A 90 -14.44 0.05 -1.51
CA GLU A 90 -14.76 -1.12 -0.71
C GLU A 90 -15.09 -2.36 -1.57
N SER A 91 -15.54 -2.16 -2.83
CA SER A 91 -15.81 -3.27 -3.75
C SER A 91 -14.57 -4.09 -4.10
N PHE A 92 -13.38 -3.49 -4.00
CA PHE A 92 -12.12 -4.23 -4.15
C PHE A 92 -11.98 -5.32 -3.09
N CYS A 93 -12.42 -5.05 -1.87
CA CYS A 93 -12.35 -6.00 -0.77
C CYS A 93 -13.17 -7.26 -1.09
N ASP A 94 -14.40 -7.09 -1.56
CA ASP A 94 -15.34 -8.19 -1.83
C ASP A 94 -14.78 -9.19 -2.85
N ASN A 95 -14.02 -8.68 -3.84
CA ASN A 95 -13.43 -9.53 -4.89
C ASN A 95 -12.34 -10.48 -4.38
N PHE A 96 -11.73 -10.21 -3.23
CA PHE A 96 -10.59 -10.96 -2.70
C PHE A 96 -10.85 -11.60 -1.34
N GLU A 97 -12.00 -11.38 -0.71
CA GLU A 97 -12.28 -11.93 0.62
C GLU A 97 -12.43 -13.47 0.64
N ASN A 98 -12.79 -14.09 -0.48
CA ASN A 98 -12.83 -15.55 -0.56
C ASN A 98 -11.42 -16.13 -0.74
N ILE A 99 -10.65 -16.07 0.35
CA ILE A 99 -9.24 -16.47 0.34
C ILE A 99 -9.04 -17.96 0.04
N GLU A 100 -9.98 -18.85 0.42
CA GLU A 100 -9.87 -20.30 0.17
C GLU A 100 -10.00 -20.59 -1.33
N GLU A 101 -10.99 -20.02 -2.00
CA GLU A 101 -11.16 -20.13 -3.45
C GLU A 101 -9.94 -19.56 -4.20
N ARG A 102 -9.42 -18.40 -3.77
CA ARG A 102 -8.21 -17.82 -4.38
C ARG A 102 -7.00 -18.73 -4.23
N ALA A 103 -6.85 -19.39 -3.11
CA ALA A 103 -5.73 -20.30 -2.85
C ALA A 103 -5.81 -21.58 -3.69
N GLU A 104 -7.02 -22.13 -3.87
CA GLU A 104 -7.26 -23.40 -4.57
C GLU A 104 -7.41 -23.19 -6.08
N ASP A 105 -8.42 -22.44 -6.50
CA ASP A 105 -8.81 -22.33 -7.91
C ASP A 105 -7.87 -21.42 -8.73
N ASN A 106 -7.40 -20.34 -8.14
CA ASN A 106 -6.56 -19.37 -8.83
C ASN A 106 -5.06 -19.55 -8.58
N ASN A 107 -4.67 -20.58 -7.83
CA ASN A 107 -3.27 -20.85 -7.48
C ASN A 107 -2.52 -19.63 -6.93
N ASP A 108 -3.22 -18.78 -6.17
CA ASP A 108 -2.69 -17.54 -5.61
C ASP A 108 -1.73 -17.83 -4.46
N TRP A 109 -0.44 -17.60 -4.68
CA TRP A 109 0.59 -17.87 -3.69
C TRP A 109 0.40 -17.05 -2.40
N LEU A 110 -0.08 -15.79 -2.50
CA LEU A 110 -0.30 -14.93 -1.35
C LEU A 110 -1.47 -15.44 -0.49
N ALA A 111 -2.56 -15.85 -1.14
CA ALA A 111 -3.69 -16.45 -0.44
C ALA A 111 -3.27 -17.73 0.32
N ARG A 112 -2.51 -18.62 -0.35
CA ARG A 112 -1.96 -19.85 0.28
C ARG A 112 -1.03 -19.54 1.45
N TYR A 113 -0.14 -18.55 1.28
CA TYR A 113 0.74 -18.11 2.35
C TYR A 113 -0.08 -17.62 3.54
N MET A 114 -1.04 -16.72 3.32
CA MET A 114 -1.83 -16.14 4.39
C MET A 114 -2.76 -17.14 5.07
N LEU A 115 -3.33 -18.12 4.35
CA LEU A 115 -4.09 -19.23 4.96
C LEU A 115 -3.22 -20.07 5.89
N LYS A 116 -1.97 -20.32 5.51
CA LYS A 116 -1.02 -21.10 6.31
C LYS A 116 -0.53 -20.33 7.52
N GLU A 117 -0.16 -19.06 7.33
CA GLU A 117 0.53 -18.26 8.35
C GLU A 117 -0.41 -17.42 9.21
N GLY A 118 -1.67 -17.23 8.80
CA GLY A 118 -2.65 -16.39 9.49
C GLY A 118 -2.34 -14.89 9.43
N THR A 119 -1.37 -14.49 8.61
CA THR A 119 -0.92 -13.10 8.45
C THR A 119 -0.23 -12.91 7.10
N TRP A 120 0.06 -11.66 6.74
CA TRP A 120 0.82 -11.32 5.53
C TRP A 120 2.34 -11.48 5.71
N ASN A 121 3.05 -11.67 4.61
CA ASN A 121 4.52 -11.74 4.55
C ASN A 121 5.18 -10.34 4.56
N THR A 122 4.48 -9.34 4.02
CA THR A 122 4.91 -7.95 3.93
C THR A 122 3.85 -7.06 4.55
N PRO A 123 4.20 -6.14 5.48
CA PRO A 123 3.22 -5.29 6.13
C PRO A 123 2.44 -4.42 5.13
N ILE A 124 1.17 -4.17 5.41
CA ILE A 124 0.36 -3.17 4.68
C ILE A 124 0.81 -1.76 5.07
N VAL A 125 0.44 -0.76 4.26
CA VAL A 125 0.72 0.66 4.53
C VAL A 125 -0.58 1.41 4.76
N LEU A 126 -0.74 1.95 5.96
CA LEU A 126 -1.88 2.75 6.37
C LEU A 126 -1.46 4.20 6.57
N LEU A 127 -2.18 5.14 5.98
CA LEU A 127 -2.07 6.56 6.30
C LEU A 127 -2.96 6.88 7.50
N GLU A 128 -2.38 7.45 8.54
CA GLU A 128 -3.16 8.02 9.66
C GLU A 128 -3.87 9.29 9.20
N ASN A 129 -5.19 9.32 9.31
CA ASN A 129 -6.03 10.45 8.90
C ASN A 129 -6.99 10.86 10.04
N GLN A 130 -6.43 11.20 11.20
CA GLN A 130 -7.22 11.67 12.35
C GLN A 130 -7.71 13.10 12.17
N ASP A 131 -6.94 13.95 11.48
CA ASP A 131 -7.18 15.38 11.36
C ASP A 131 -7.94 15.79 10.09
N ARG A 132 -8.57 14.82 9.40
CA ARG A 132 -9.36 15.07 8.19
C ARG A 132 -8.59 15.84 7.11
N TYR A 133 -7.51 15.28 6.62
CA TYR A 133 -6.84 15.82 5.44
C TYR A 133 -7.79 15.83 4.25
N ASN A 134 -8.53 16.91 4.08
CA ASN A 134 -9.30 17.21 2.87
C ASN A 134 -8.34 17.80 1.84
N LEU A 135 -7.57 16.94 1.17
CA LEU A 135 -6.50 17.38 0.29
C LEU A 135 -7.00 17.88 -1.07
N SER A 136 -8.16 17.50 -1.51
CA SER A 136 -8.86 18.07 -2.67
C SER A 136 -10.30 17.59 -2.72
N THR A 137 -11.12 18.24 -3.53
CA THR A 137 -12.53 17.90 -3.75
C THR A 137 -12.75 16.54 -4.42
N GLN A 138 -11.69 15.85 -4.87
CA GLN A 138 -11.80 14.62 -5.66
C GLN A 138 -11.32 13.36 -4.92
N VAL A 139 -10.52 13.47 -3.86
CA VAL A 139 -10.02 12.30 -3.12
C VAL A 139 -10.51 12.34 -1.68
N GLN A 140 -11.45 11.46 -1.36
CA GLN A 140 -11.87 11.25 0.03
C GLN A 140 -10.95 10.21 0.68
N LEU A 141 -10.07 10.69 1.56
CA LEU A 141 -9.29 9.79 2.41
C LEU A 141 -10.19 9.21 3.51
N LYS A 142 -10.09 7.90 3.71
CA LYS A 142 -10.80 7.20 4.78
C LYS A 142 -10.25 7.57 6.16
N GLN A 143 -11.06 7.44 7.19
CA GLN A 143 -10.75 7.75 8.58
C GLN A 143 -11.08 6.55 9.47
N PRO A 144 -10.33 6.34 10.56
CA PRO A 144 -9.13 7.07 10.99
C PRO A 144 -7.87 6.68 10.20
N TYR A 145 -7.97 5.64 9.37
CA TYR A 145 -6.87 5.11 8.54
C TYR A 145 -7.33 4.95 7.09
N HIS A 146 -6.44 5.30 6.17
CA HIS A 146 -6.62 5.06 4.74
C HIS A 146 -5.56 4.10 4.24
N LEU A 147 -5.97 3.05 3.53
CA LEU A 147 -5.05 2.06 2.98
C LEU A 147 -4.34 2.64 1.77
N LEU A 148 -3.02 2.81 1.87
CA LEU A 148 -2.16 3.24 0.76
C LEU A 148 -1.67 2.05 -0.07
N GLU A 149 -1.26 0.96 0.59
CA GLU A 149 -0.73 -0.23 -0.08
C GLU A 149 -1.08 -1.50 0.70
N GLY A 150 -1.27 -2.61 -0.02
CA GLY A 150 -1.62 -3.91 0.55
C GLY A 150 -3.09 -4.26 0.43
N HIS A 151 -3.78 -3.78 -0.60
CA HIS A 151 -5.21 -4.01 -0.84
C HIS A 151 -5.57 -5.50 -0.79
N ARG A 152 -4.86 -6.35 -1.54
CA ARG A 152 -5.10 -7.81 -1.52
C ARG A 152 -4.82 -8.43 -0.14
N ARG A 153 -3.76 -7.97 0.55
CA ARG A 153 -3.39 -8.47 1.88
C ARG A 153 -4.47 -8.17 2.91
N LEU A 154 -4.98 -6.94 2.91
CA LEU A 154 -6.04 -6.56 3.84
C LEU A 154 -7.37 -7.27 3.51
N SER A 155 -7.71 -7.45 2.23
CA SER A 155 -8.88 -8.24 1.81
C SER A 155 -8.77 -9.69 2.28
N PHE A 156 -7.61 -10.34 2.08
CA PHE A 156 -7.37 -11.70 2.56
C PHE A 156 -7.41 -11.79 4.09
N LEU A 157 -6.93 -10.76 4.81
CA LEU A 157 -7.07 -10.74 6.28
C LEU A 157 -8.54 -10.70 6.71
N ASN A 158 -9.40 -9.98 5.99
CA ASN A 158 -10.83 -10.01 6.27
C ASN A 158 -11.43 -11.40 6.05
N GLY A 159 -10.99 -12.10 5.01
CA GLY A 159 -11.33 -13.52 4.82
C GLY A 159 -10.85 -14.41 5.99
N LEU A 160 -9.61 -14.23 6.43
CA LEU A 160 -9.06 -14.96 7.58
C LEU A 160 -9.80 -14.68 8.89
N ARG A 161 -10.26 -13.43 9.09
CA ARG A 161 -11.10 -13.07 10.25
C ARG A 161 -12.40 -13.87 10.25
N ARG A 162 -13.08 -13.96 9.11
CA ARG A 162 -14.33 -14.75 8.99
C ARG A 162 -14.12 -16.24 9.26
N LEU A 163 -12.96 -16.76 8.88
CA LEU A 163 -12.56 -18.15 9.10
C LEU A 163 -12.00 -18.41 10.51
N ASN A 164 -11.83 -17.39 11.35
CA ASN A 164 -11.13 -17.46 12.63
C ASN A 164 -9.70 -18.01 12.51
N LYS A 165 -9.02 -17.72 11.39
CA LYS A 165 -7.64 -18.16 11.09
C LYS A 165 -6.60 -17.04 11.19
N ALA A 166 -7.03 -15.77 11.44
CA ALA A 166 -6.12 -14.65 11.59
C ALA A 166 -5.28 -14.75 12.88
N ARG A 167 -3.99 -14.40 12.79
CA ARG A 167 -3.16 -14.25 13.98
C ARG A 167 -3.64 -13.08 14.86
N PRO A 168 -3.33 -13.07 16.17
CA PRO A 168 -3.75 -11.99 17.08
C PRO A 168 -2.99 -10.68 16.85
N HIS A 169 -1.84 -10.69 16.15
CA HIS A 169 -1.02 -9.49 15.89
C HIS A 169 -0.50 -9.47 14.46
N HIS A 170 -0.40 -8.25 13.91
CA HIS A 170 0.07 -8.00 12.55
C HIS A 170 1.01 -6.81 12.50
N GLN A 171 2.05 -6.87 11.66
CA GLN A 171 2.90 -5.73 11.38
C GLN A 171 2.22 -4.79 10.37
N VAL A 172 2.30 -3.48 10.65
CA VAL A 172 1.71 -2.43 9.82
C VAL A 172 2.73 -1.29 9.69
N TRP A 173 2.91 -0.79 8.48
CA TRP A 173 3.55 0.50 8.27
C TRP A 173 2.52 1.61 8.48
N LEU A 174 2.73 2.42 9.50
CA LEU A 174 1.92 3.62 9.74
C LEU A 174 2.61 4.83 9.09
N ALA A 175 1.96 5.39 8.09
CA ALA A 175 2.38 6.62 7.42
C ALA A 175 1.71 7.84 8.06
N LYS A 176 2.46 8.91 8.28
CA LYS A 176 1.98 10.22 8.74
C LYS A 176 2.51 11.32 7.87
N ILE A 177 1.67 12.32 7.55
CA ILE A 177 2.12 13.53 6.86
C ILE A 177 2.80 14.43 7.88
N HIS A 178 4.05 14.80 7.61
CA HIS A 178 4.76 15.78 8.43
C HIS A 178 4.47 17.19 7.91
N THR A 179 3.87 17.99 8.74
CA THR A 179 3.63 19.43 8.51
C THR A 179 4.88 20.24 8.71
#